data_51d9a15926bc4fd92fda2ef4e8dea2a5
#
_entry.id   51d9a15926bc4fd92fda2ef4e8dea2a5
#
_cell.length_a   1.000
_cell.length_b   1.000
_cell.length_c   1.000
_cell.angle_alpha   90.00
_cell.angle_beta   90.00
_cell.angle_gamma   90.00
#
_symmetry.space_group_name_H-M   'P 1'
#
loop_
_entity.id
_entity.type
_entity.pdbx_description
1 polymer ?
#
loop_
_entity_poly.entity_id
_entity_poly.type
_entity_poly.pdbx_seq_one_letter_code
_entity_poly.pdbx_strand_id
1 'polypeptide(L)'
;MPGTTDSTSNPWKTATLAGMASYLDAAALVTSGIAIGGYYAAPLRLDPGTIGLLLGLQTLAFAVGALLGGRLGDRFGRRTVFTCSLVLYAAGVLLLLVAASPVLLFAGVVATGLAIGADLPVSLALVNEEAPPGRKGTMVVFSGMLWLAGIVAVLLLSSFMGARGMLGGRILFAHLLAVAVVVLLLRLTLRESAEWTAARRAADTRPDSAAGSIEFGRVRDLFRAPTVHALLATGLYYATWNLGANTLGQFGTFLWTALAHGEVARYSQLTLLGLPVGFAAGLVFMRAVDRPARHAWFAAGTALLVVAWSLPALFGPGEVTLVAVMLVSGLGNSFAGESIYKIWSQELFPTLLRATATGVTMAFTRALAGLAALATPAFALGHTELFFGLLLGVTVVSAVIGLLWVPRLPGAARSEAPADTARPGPADQPRPAGQSGTPTSATTEKAVP
;
A
#
# COMPACT_ATOMS: atom_id res chain seq x y z
N MET A 1 7.27 -29.81 -31.65
CA MET A 1 8.34 -29.63 -30.66
C MET A 1 7.68 -29.25 -29.33
N PRO A 2 7.89 -29.96 -28.23
CA PRO A 2 7.29 -29.61 -26.96
C PRO A 2 7.92 -28.30 -26.46
N GLY A 3 7.07 -27.35 -26.12
CA GLY A 3 7.45 -26.03 -25.66
C GLY A 3 8.37 -26.10 -24.44
N THR A 4 9.44 -25.32 -24.50
CA THR A 4 10.29 -24.99 -23.37
C THR A 4 9.40 -24.48 -22.25
N THR A 5 9.34 -25.23 -21.15
CA THR A 5 8.78 -24.77 -19.90
C THR A 5 9.57 -23.53 -19.47
N ASP A 6 9.01 -22.36 -19.81
CA ASP A 6 9.48 -21.10 -19.24
C ASP A 6 9.43 -21.27 -17.73
N SER A 7 10.58 -21.19 -17.09
CA SER A 7 10.69 -21.29 -15.64
C SER A 7 9.88 -20.15 -15.04
N THR A 8 8.62 -20.44 -14.67
CA THR A 8 7.71 -19.50 -14.02
C THR A 8 8.43 -18.97 -12.79
N SER A 9 8.59 -17.65 -12.72
CA SER A 9 9.11 -16.99 -11.53
C SER A 9 8.27 -17.45 -10.34
N ASN A 10 8.91 -17.87 -9.26
CA ASN A 10 8.17 -18.30 -8.07
C ASN A 10 7.36 -17.09 -7.54
N PRO A 11 6.01 -17.13 -7.59
CA PRO A 11 5.18 -15.98 -7.23
C PRO A 11 5.42 -15.50 -5.79
N TRP A 12 5.72 -16.42 -4.87
CA TRP A 12 6.04 -16.07 -3.49
C TRP A 12 7.39 -15.38 -3.35
N LYS A 13 8.38 -15.72 -4.18
CA LYS A 13 9.66 -14.99 -4.25
C LYS A 13 9.40 -13.54 -4.67
N THR A 14 8.62 -13.34 -5.73
CA THR A 14 8.26 -11.99 -6.19
C THR A 14 7.46 -11.24 -5.14
N ALA A 15 6.43 -11.87 -4.56
CA ALA A 15 5.61 -11.26 -3.50
C ALA A 15 6.45 -10.85 -2.27
N THR A 16 7.42 -11.68 -1.87
CA THR A 16 8.34 -11.35 -0.77
C THR A 16 9.24 -10.18 -1.14
N LEU A 17 9.94 -10.24 -2.27
CA LEU A 17 10.91 -9.22 -2.65
C LEU A 17 10.26 -7.88 -2.97
N ALA A 18 9.08 -7.88 -3.61
CA ALA A 18 8.30 -6.67 -3.81
C ALA A 18 7.65 -6.20 -2.51
N GLY A 19 7.10 -7.11 -1.71
CA GLY A 19 6.49 -6.80 -0.41
C GLY A 19 7.48 -6.24 0.62
N MET A 20 8.79 -6.45 0.45
CA MET A 20 9.83 -5.80 1.27
C MET A 20 9.83 -4.28 1.15
N ALA A 21 9.20 -3.69 0.12
CA ALA A 21 8.91 -2.25 0.08
C ALA A 21 8.07 -1.83 1.29
N SER A 22 7.03 -2.60 1.63
CA SER A 22 6.20 -2.33 2.80
C SER A 22 6.97 -2.48 4.12
N TYR A 23 7.86 -3.47 4.21
CA TYR A 23 8.76 -3.61 5.36
C TYR A 23 9.64 -2.37 5.54
N LEU A 24 10.32 -1.94 4.46
CA LEU A 24 11.23 -0.79 4.47
C LEU A 24 10.49 0.52 4.76
N ASP A 25 9.25 0.69 4.26
CA ASP A 25 8.39 1.84 4.59
C ASP A 25 8.13 1.93 6.10
N ALA A 26 7.58 0.88 6.67
CA ALA A 26 7.27 0.85 8.10
C ALA A 26 8.52 1.00 8.97
N ALA A 27 9.58 0.23 8.65
CA ALA A 27 10.83 0.27 9.39
C ALA A 27 11.51 1.64 9.32
N ALA A 28 11.46 2.33 8.17
CA ALA A 28 12.04 3.66 8.02
C ALA A 28 11.29 4.72 8.84
N LEU A 29 9.95 4.70 8.83
CA LEU A 29 9.14 5.64 9.62
C LEU A 29 9.43 5.50 11.13
N VAL A 30 9.42 4.28 11.63
CA VAL A 30 9.68 3.99 13.05
C VAL A 30 11.15 4.30 13.41
N THR A 31 12.11 3.90 12.56
CA THR A 31 13.53 4.21 12.76
C THR A 31 13.79 5.71 12.78
N SER A 32 13.21 6.46 11.84
CA SER A 32 13.39 7.93 11.79
C SER A 32 12.86 8.59 13.06
N GLY A 33 11.67 8.19 13.53
CA GLY A 33 11.09 8.69 14.77
C GLY A 33 11.99 8.44 15.98
N ILE A 34 12.45 7.21 16.17
CA ILE A 34 13.29 6.79 17.30
C ILE A 34 14.71 7.38 17.18
N ALA A 35 15.34 7.27 15.99
CA ALA A 35 16.73 7.67 15.83
C ALA A 35 16.88 9.20 15.85
N ILE A 36 16.06 9.94 15.11
CA ILE A 36 16.16 11.40 15.05
C ILE A 36 15.69 12.02 16.36
N GLY A 37 14.52 11.61 16.88
CA GLY A 37 13.97 12.17 18.11
C GLY A 37 14.67 11.70 19.39
N GLY A 38 15.18 10.46 19.42
CA GLY A 38 15.75 9.86 20.63
C GLY A 38 17.27 9.89 20.67
N TYR A 39 17.95 9.53 19.58
CA TYR A 39 19.39 9.32 19.59
C TYR A 39 20.22 10.45 18.98
N TYR A 40 19.69 11.17 17.99
CA TYR A 40 20.42 12.23 17.28
C TYR A 40 20.10 13.63 17.84
N ALA A 41 18.95 13.79 18.52
CA ALA A 41 18.48 15.08 18.99
C ALA A 41 19.53 15.79 19.88
N ALA A 42 20.00 15.17 20.95
CA ALA A 42 20.94 15.77 21.88
C ALA A 42 22.34 15.97 21.26
N PRO A 43 22.98 14.96 20.60
CA PRO A 43 24.30 15.14 20.00
C PRO A 43 24.35 16.18 18.88
N LEU A 44 23.27 16.31 18.08
CA LEU A 44 23.21 17.28 16.98
C LEU A 44 22.48 18.57 17.37
N ARG A 45 22.11 18.72 18.65
CA ARG A 45 21.42 19.90 19.20
C ARG A 45 20.15 20.26 18.41
N LEU A 46 19.36 19.23 18.07
CA LEU A 46 18.11 19.43 17.34
C LEU A 46 17.04 19.93 18.31
N ASP A 47 16.44 21.06 17.99
CA ASP A 47 15.24 21.53 18.70
C ASP A 47 13.99 20.76 18.25
N PRO A 48 12.90 20.75 19.03
CA PRO A 48 11.68 20.03 18.69
C PRO A 48 11.07 20.43 17.34
N GLY A 49 11.21 21.69 16.93
CA GLY A 49 10.73 22.19 15.65
C GLY A 49 11.51 21.56 14.49
N THR A 50 12.84 21.49 14.61
CA THR A 50 13.71 20.82 13.62
C THR A 50 13.39 19.34 13.51
N ILE A 51 13.13 18.65 14.63
CA ILE A 51 12.72 17.22 14.62
C ILE A 51 11.39 17.07 13.88
N GLY A 52 10.40 17.89 14.20
CA GLY A 52 9.10 17.88 13.53
C GLY A 52 9.23 18.15 12.02
N LEU A 53 10.08 19.12 11.65
CA LEU A 53 10.32 19.46 10.25
C LEU A 53 11.01 18.30 9.48
N LEU A 54 11.97 17.61 10.08
CA LEU A 54 12.64 16.45 9.49
C LEU A 54 11.65 15.33 9.21
N LEU A 55 10.82 14.95 10.20
CA LEU A 55 9.85 13.87 10.06
C LEU A 55 8.68 14.24 9.12
N GLY A 56 8.23 15.49 9.20
CA GLY A 56 7.22 16.04 8.29
C GLY A 56 7.70 16.09 6.85
N LEU A 57 8.94 16.51 6.62
CA LEU A 57 9.54 16.56 5.29
C LEU A 57 9.72 15.16 4.69
N GLN A 58 10.05 14.14 5.50
CA GLN A 58 10.08 12.76 5.06
C GLN A 58 8.70 12.31 4.52
N THR A 59 7.62 12.64 5.24
CA THR A 59 6.25 12.30 4.84
C THR A 59 5.81 13.04 3.57
N LEU A 60 6.16 14.32 3.44
CA LEU A 60 5.89 15.09 2.22
C LEU A 60 6.69 14.58 1.03
N ALA A 61 7.97 14.26 1.24
CA ALA A 61 8.81 13.64 0.21
C ALA A 61 8.25 12.28 -0.24
N PHE A 62 7.69 11.48 0.68
CA PHE A 62 6.96 10.27 0.34
C PHE A 62 5.78 10.58 -0.60
N ALA A 63 4.96 11.59 -0.32
CA ALA A 63 3.84 11.95 -1.17
C ALA A 63 4.28 12.30 -2.60
N VAL A 64 5.36 13.09 -2.73
CA VAL A 64 5.95 13.42 -4.04
C VAL A 64 6.50 12.17 -4.71
N GLY A 65 7.22 11.33 -3.97
CA GLY A 65 7.74 10.05 -4.45
C GLY A 65 6.65 9.14 -4.99
N ALA A 66 5.52 9.03 -4.31
CA ALA A 66 4.39 8.19 -4.72
C ALA A 66 3.77 8.64 -6.05
N LEU A 67 3.63 9.96 -6.25
CA LEU A 67 3.17 10.51 -7.53
C LEU A 67 4.13 10.19 -8.66
N LEU A 68 5.41 10.46 -8.46
CA LEU A 68 6.44 10.25 -9.47
C LEU A 68 6.65 8.76 -9.76
N GLY A 69 6.79 7.94 -8.73
CA GLY A 69 7.07 6.51 -8.84
C GLY A 69 5.93 5.76 -9.52
N GLY A 70 4.68 6.06 -9.15
CA GLY A 70 3.53 5.48 -9.82
C GLY A 70 3.53 5.74 -11.33
N ARG A 71 3.74 7.00 -11.73
CA ARG A 71 3.82 7.39 -13.14
C ARG A 71 5.01 6.76 -13.86
N LEU A 72 6.19 6.81 -13.25
CA LEU A 72 7.40 6.24 -13.82
C LEU A 72 7.29 4.71 -13.96
N GLY A 73 6.65 4.03 -12.99
CA GLY A 73 6.41 2.58 -13.01
C GLY A 73 5.50 2.14 -14.16
N ASP A 74 4.47 2.91 -14.47
CA ASP A 74 3.60 2.64 -15.62
C ASP A 74 4.29 2.94 -16.96
N ARG A 75 5.19 3.92 -16.98
CA ARG A 75 5.91 4.36 -18.21
C ARG A 75 7.12 3.50 -18.54
N PHE A 76 8.01 3.27 -17.57
CA PHE A 76 9.33 2.67 -17.77
C PHE A 76 9.42 1.21 -17.30
N GLY A 77 8.36 0.66 -16.74
CA GLY A 77 8.30 -0.69 -16.21
C GLY A 77 8.54 -0.78 -14.71
N ARG A 78 8.05 -1.88 -14.14
CA ARG A 78 8.08 -2.08 -12.69
C ARG A 78 9.50 -2.26 -12.17
N ARG A 79 10.28 -3.10 -12.86
CA ARG A 79 11.65 -3.45 -12.48
C ARG A 79 12.58 -2.24 -12.43
N THR A 80 12.49 -1.35 -13.41
CA THR A 80 13.38 -0.18 -13.52
C THR A 80 13.16 0.76 -12.33
N VAL A 81 11.93 1.20 -12.11
CA VAL A 81 11.61 2.15 -11.04
C VAL A 81 11.87 1.53 -9.68
N PHE A 82 11.49 0.28 -9.49
CA PHE A 82 11.70 -0.53 -8.32
C PHE A 82 13.18 -0.69 -7.92
N THR A 83 14.09 -0.77 -8.91
CA THR A 83 15.52 -0.81 -8.66
C THR A 83 16.07 0.58 -8.33
N CYS A 84 15.69 1.59 -9.11
CA CYS A 84 16.16 2.97 -8.90
C CYS A 84 15.69 3.54 -7.55
N SER A 85 14.44 3.28 -7.15
CA SER A 85 13.92 3.70 -5.84
C SER A 85 14.73 3.08 -4.69
N LEU A 86 15.08 1.79 -4.80
CA LEU A 86 15.83 1.13 -3.73
C LEU A 86 17.30 1.58 -3.67
N VAL A 87 17.91 1.95 -4.79
CA VAL A 87 19.24 2.61 -4.81
C VAL A 87 19.15 3.97 -4.12
N LEU A 88 18.14 4.78 -4.44
CA LEU A 88 17.92 6.08 -3.79
C LEU A 88 17.66 5.91 -2.29
N TYR A 89 16.88 4.88 -1.91
CA TYR A 89 16.64 4.55 -0.51
C TYR A 89 17.93 4.21 0.24
N ALA A 90 18.75 3.33 -0.31
CA ALA A 90 20.04 2.96 0.29
C ALA A 90 20.97 4.16 0.44
N ALA A 91 21.03 5.05 -0.57
CA ALA A 91 21.79 6.30 -0.51
C ALA A 91 21.25 7.24 0.60
N GLY A 92 19.93 7.41 0.68
CA GLY A 92 19.29 8.22 1.73
C GLY A 92 19.55 7.68 3.13
N VAL A 93 19.40 6.36 3.33
CA VAL A 93 19.71 5.71 4.63
C VAL A 93 21.18 5.81 4.97
N LEU A 94 22.08 5.72 3.99
CA LEU A 94 23.52 5.93 4.21
C LEU A 94 23.81 7.36 4.71
N LEU A 95 23.15 8.38 4.14
CA LEU A 95 23.26 9.76 4.64
C LEU A 95 22.81 9.88 6.08
N LEU A 96 21.71 9.23 6.47
CA LEU A 96 21.20 9.19 7.84
C LEU A 96 22.14 8.44 8.79
N LEU A 97 22.75 7.34 8.33
CA LEU A 97 23.71 6.54 9.09
C LEU A 97 24.98 7.33 9.44
N VAL A 98 25.53 8.06 8.46
CA VAL A 98 26.77 8.82 8.63
C VAL A 98 26.52 10.26 9.09
N ALA A 99 25.26 10.64 9.33
CA ALA A 99 24.91 12.02 9.67
C ALA A 99 25.71 12.54 10.88
N ALA A 100 26.43 13.62 10.65
CA ALA A 100 27.16 14.40 11.65
C ALA A 100 26.66 15.85 11.72
N SER A 101 25.65 16.20 10.92
CA SER A 101 25.04 17.54 10.87
C SER A 101 23.56 17.46 10.50
N PRO A 102 22.75 18.46 10.88
CA PRO A 102 21.34 18.52 10.48
C PRO A 102 21.15 18.49 8.95
N VAL A 103 22.06 19.07 8.17
CA VAL A 103 21.98 19.11 6.69
C VAL A 103 21.96 17.69 6.10
N LEU A 104 22.80 16.78 6.60
CA LEU A 104 22.80 15.38 6.16
C LEU A 104 21.52 14.67 6.56
N LEU A 105 20.93 15.01 7.71
CA LEU A 105 19.62 14.46 8.11
C LEU A 105 18.53 14.92 7.14
N PHE A 106 18.47 16.21 6.79
CA PHE A 106 17.50 16.73 5.82
C PHE A 106 17.63 16.04 4.46
N ALA A 107 18.84 15.93 3.94
CA ALA A 107 19.09 15.23 2.68
C ALA A 107 18.67 13.75 2.76
N GLY A 108 19.02 13.08 3.85
CA GLY A 108 18.70 11.67 4.07
C GLY A 108 17.19 11.40 4.19
N VAL A 109 16.44 12.21 4.96
CA VAL A 109 14.99 12.02 5.11
C VAL A 109 14.25 12.33 3.81
N VAL A 110 14.68 13.32 3.03
CA VAL A 110 14.09 13.61 1.72
C VAL A 110 14.34 12.45 0.75
N ALA A 111 15.58 11.97 0.65
CA ALA A 111 15.93 10.87 -0.23
C ALA A 111 15.18 9.58 0.14
N THR A 112 15.13 9.22 1.42
CA THR A 112 14.39 8.04 1.89
C THR A 112 12.88 8.19 1.67
N GLY A 113 12.31 9.35 1.96
CA GLY A 113 10.89 9.62 1.73
C GLY A 113 10.51 9.49 0.25
N LEU A 114 11.25 10.16 -0.65
CA LEU A 114 11.04 10.04 -2.11
C LEU A 114 11.16 8.60 -2.59
N ALA A 115 12.16 7.88 -2.10
CA ALA A 115 12.44 6.51 -2.50
C ALA A 115 11.32 5.54 -2.12
N ILE A 116 10.88 5.59 -0.86
CA ILE A 116 9.78 4.73 -0.37
C ILE A 116 8.48 5.06 -1.10
N GLY A 117 8.19 6.37 -1.23
CA GLY A 117 7.01 6.82 -1.95
C GLY A 117 6.99 6.29 -3.38
N ALA A 118 8.13 6.32 -4.09
CA ALA A 118 8.23 5.81 -5.45
C ALA A 118 8.15 4.29 -5.53
N ASP A 119 8.70 3.58 -4.56
CA ASP A 119 8.75 2.11 -4.55
C ASP A 119 7.38 1.46 -4.29
N LEU A 120 6.61 1.99 -3.37
CA LEU A 120 5.42 1.33 -2.83
C LEU A 120 4.32 1.07 -3.89
N PRO A 121 3.87 2.04 -4.71
CA PRO A 121 2.85 1.80 -5.73
C PRO A 121 3.32 0.83 -6.82
N VAL A 122 4.61 0.87 -7.17
CA VAL A 122 5.21 0.00 -8.18
C VAL A 122 5.35 -1.43 -7.68
N SER A 123 5.77 -1.59 -6.43
CA SER A 123 5.89 -2.89 -5.76
C SER A 123 4.54 -3.58 -5.62
N LEU A 124 3.50 -2.83 -5.25
CA LEU A 124 2.13 -3.36 -5.17
C LEU A 124 1.61 -3.82 -6.53
N ALA A 125 1.85 -3.03 -7.59
CA ALA A 125 1.48 -3.43 -8.95
C ALA A 125 2.18 -4.75 -9.32
N LEU A 126 3.49 -4.87 -9.08
CA LEU A 126 4.25 -6.08 -9.39
C LEU A 126 3.75 -7.30 -8.59
N VAL A 127 3.46 -7.15 -7.29
CA VAL A 127 2.88 -8.23 -6.45
C VAL A 127 1.57 -8.74 -7.04
N ASN A 128 0.70 -7.82 -7.47
CA ASN A 128 -0.60 -8.20 -8.02
C ASN A 128 -0.51 -8.82 -9.43
N GLU A 129 0.40 -8.31 -10.29
CA GLU A 129 0.59 -8.78 -11.67
C GLU A 129 1.24 -10.17 -11.74
N GLU A 130 2.14 -10.51 -10.80
CA GLU A 130 2.82 -11.80 -10.71
C GLU A 130 2.06 -12.83 -9.85
N ALA A 131 0.97 -12.42 -9.20
CA ALA A 131 0.17 -13.31 -8.36
C ALA A 131 -0.64 -14.31 -9.20
N PRO A 132 -0.68 -15.60 -8.81
CA PRO A 132 -1.52 -16.58 -9.47
C PRO A 132 -3.01 -16.20 -9.41
N PRO A 133 -3.82 -16.65 -10.38
CA PRO A 133 -5.26 -16.50 -10.34
C PRO A 133 -5.84 -17.00 -9.00
N GLY A 134 -6.75 -16.23 -8.40
CA GLY A 134 -7.37 -16.55 -7.10
C GLY A 134 -6.47 -16.33 -5.87
N ARG A 135 -5.26 -15.76 -6.00
CA ARG A 135 -4.35 -15.45 -4.87
C ARG A 135 -3.83 -14.02 -4.86
N LYS A 136 -4.38 -13.14 -5.69
CA LYS A 136 -3.94 -11.74 -5.78
C LYS A 136 -4.08 -11.00 -4.45
N GLY A 137 -5.25 -11.09 -3.82
CA GLY A 137 -5.49 -10.50 -2.51
C GLY A 137 -4.62 -11.10 -1.41
N THR A 138 -4.45 -12.42 -1.39
CA THR A 138 -3.56 -13.12 -0.45
C THR A 138 -2.15 -12.54 -0.47
N MET A 139 -1.57 -12.33 -1.66
CA MET A 139 -0.21 -11.80 -1.80
C MET A 139 -0.10 -10.32 -1.44
N VAL A 140 -1.14 -9.53 -1.72
CA VAL A 140 -1.20 -8.12 -1.28
C VAL A 140 -1.30 -8.02 0.25
N VAL A 141 -2.12 -8.84 0.90
CA VAL A 141 -2.21 -8.89 2.38
C VAL A 141 -0.89 -9.34 2.98
N PHE A 142 -0.19 -10.31 2.37
CA PHE A 142 1.15 -10.72 2.80
C PHE A 142 2.15 -9.55 2.80
N SER A 143 2.09 -8.65 1.82
CA SER A 143 2.86 -7.41 1.82
C SER A 143 2.55 -6.52 3.05
N GLY A 144 1.28 -6.47 3.47
CA GLY A 144 0.88 -5.79 4.71
C GLY A 144 1.45 -6.44 5.97
N MET A 145 1.62 -7.76 5.99
CA MET A 145 2.26 -8.46 7.10
C MET A 145 3.77 -8.15 7.19
N LEU A 146 4.43 -7.97 6.04
CA LEU A 146 5.81 -7.51 6.01
C LEU A 146 5.95 -6.08 6.55
N TRP A 147 4.95 -5.21 6.35
CA TRP A 147 4.88 -3.89 6.96
C TRP A 147 4.91 -3.97 8.50
N LEU A 148 4.06 -4.81 9.07
CA LEU A 148 4.04 -5.05 10.52
C LEU A 148 5.37 -5.66 11.02
N ALA A 149 5.96 -6.61 10.27
CA ALA A 149 7.24 -7.20 10.60
C ALA A 149 8.37 -6.14 10.64
N GLY A 150 8.32 -5.13 9.77
CA GLY A 150 9.24 -3.99 9.79
C GLY A 150 9.17 -3.19 11.10
N ILE A 151 7.95 -2.90 11.59
CA ILE A 151 7.76 -2.23 12.88
C ILE A 151 8.34 -3.08 14.02
N VAL A 152 7.97 -4.36 14.08
CA VAL A 152 8.42 -5.28 15.13
C VAL A 152 9.94 -5.38 15.16
N ALA A 153 10.58 -5.52 14.00
CA ALA A 153 12.04 -5.63 13.90
C ALA A 153 12.75 -4.41 14.47
N VAL A 154 12.29 -3.19 14.13
CA VAL A 154 12.88 -1.95 14.64
C VAL A 154 12.63 -1.79 16.14
N LEU A 155 11.42 -2.06 16.63
CA LEU A 155 11.09 -1.98 18.06
C LEU A 155 11.92 -2.97 18.88
N LEU A 156 12.05 -4.21 18.42
CA LEU A 156 12.90 -5.21 19.07
C LEU A 156 14.36 -4.75 19.07
N LEU A 157 14.89 -4.33 17.92
CA LEU A 157 16.27 -3.87 17.85
C LEU A 157 16.51 -2.66 18.76
N SER A 158 15.61 -1.69 18.76
CA SER A 158 15.72 -0.49 19.60
C SER A 158 15.66 -0.81 21.10
N SER A 159 14.90 -1.85 21.51
CA SER A 159 14.80 -2.27 22.90
C SER A 159 16.13 -2.73 23.50
N PHE A 160 17.06 -3.22 22.67
CA PHE A 160 18.40 -3.63 23.09
C PHE A 160 19.44 -2.48 23.02
N MET A 161 19.07 -1.31 22.49
CA MET A 161 20.04 -0.22 22.28
C MET A 161 20.28 0.61 23.54
N GLY A 162 19.33 0.70 24.45
CA GLY A 162 19.47 1.45 25.70
C GLY A 162 19.95 2.88 25.49
N ALA A 163 20.82 3.38 26.38
CA ALA A 163 21.36 4.74 26.35
C ALA A 163 22.63 4.88 25.47
N ARG A 164 22.68 4.22 24.31
CA ARG A 164 23.86 4.21 23.42
C ARG A 164 24.02 5.53 22.61
N GLY A 165 23.19 6.53 22.83
CA GLY A 165 23.26 7.83 22.13
C GLY A 165 23.26 7.66 20.62
N MET A 166 24.05 8.46 19.91
CA MET A 166 24.12 8.45 18.43
C MET A 166 24.43 7.07 17.84
N LEU A 167 25.19 6.20 18.55
CA LEU A 167 25.49 4.86 18.08
C LEU A 167 24.19 4.00 17.96
N GLY A 168 23.23 4.16 18.88
CA GLY A 168 21.95 3.48 18.81
C GLY A 168 21.20 3.83 17.53
N GLY A 169 21.10 5.13 17.19
CA GLY A 169 20.50 5.58 15.94
C GLY A 169 21.21 5.04 14.70
N ARG A 170 22.56 5.05 14.70
CA ARG A 170 23.36 4.49 13.61
C ARG A 170 23.12 2.99 13.41
N ILE A 171 23.00 2.21 14.48
CA ILE A 171 22.69 0.77 14.39
C ILE A 171 21.29 0.56 13.76
N LEU A 172 20.30 1.37 14.12
CA LEU A 172 18.96 1.29 13.51
C LEU A 172 19.01 1.60 12.01
N PHE A 173 19.72 2.64 11.58
CA PHE A 173 19.91 2.94 10.15
C PHE A 173 20.77 1.90 9.43
N ALA A 174 21.80 1.34 10.10
CA ALA A 174 22.61 0.26 9.54
C ALA A 174 21.78 -1.00 9.26
N HIS A 175 20.81 -1.33 10.14
CA HIS A 175 19.84 -2.40 9.89
C HIS A 175 19.04 -2.14 8.61
N LEU A 176 18.48 -0.92 8.44
CA LEU A 176 17.73 -0.57 7.24
C LEU A 176 18.61 -0.65 5.98
N LEU A 177 19.86 -0.16 6.06
CA LEU A 177 20.80 -0.23 4.94
C LEU A 177 21.12 -1.66 4.56
N ALA A 178 21.38 -2.52 5.54
CA ALA A 178 21.67 -3.93 5.31
C ALA A 178 20.48 -4.64 4.64
N VAL A 179 19.26 -4.44 5.14
CA VAL A 179 18.05 -4.99 4.51
C VAL A 179 17.86 -4.44 3.10
N ALA A 180 18.02 -3.14 2.90
CA ALA A 180 17.88 -2.52 1.58
C ALA A 180 18.89 -3.08 0.56
N VAL A 181 20.15 -3.26 0.95
CA VAL A 181 21.19 -3.83 0.08
C VAL A 181 20.88 -5.29 -0.27
N VAL A 182 20.49 -6.11 0.72
CA VAL A 182 20.10 -7.50 0.47
C VAL A 182 18.90 -7.57 -0.48
N VAL A 183 17.86 -6.77 -0.23
CA VAL A 183 16.68 -6.71 -1.09
C VAL A 183 17.05 -6.22 -2.49
N LEU A 184 17.90 -5.21 -2.62
CA LEU A 184 18.38 -4.70 -3.92
C LEU A 184 19.06 -5.81 -4.72
N LEU A 185 20.02 -6.51 -4.12
CA LEU A 185 20.74 -7.61 -4.80
C LEU A 185 19.78 -8.72 -5.25
N LEU A 186 18.83 -9.08 -4.40
CA LEU A 186 17.82 -10.09 -4.74
C LEU A 186 16.84 -9.60 -5.81
N ARG A 187 16.48 -8.30 -5.80
CA ARG A 187 15.60 -7.69 -6.81
C ARG A 187 16.22 -7.65 -8.21
N LEU A 188 17.55 -7.57 -8.33
CA LEU A 188 18.23 -7.64 -9.62
C LEU A 188 17.96 -8.97 -10.34
N THR A 189 17.58 -10.03 -9.60
CA THR A 189 17.20 -11.32 -10.18
C THR A 189 15.74 -11.39 -10.67
N LEU A 190 14.90 -10.39 -10.36
CA LEU A 190 13.52 -10.34 -10.81
C LEU A 190 13.42 -9.95 -12.28
N ARG A 191 12.44 -10.51 -12.98
CA ARG A 191 12.09 -10.16 -14.35
C ARG A 191 11.06 -9.03 -14.35
N GLU A 192 10.90 -8.36 -15.49
CA GLU A 192 9.81 -7.40 -15.67
C GLU A 192 8.47 -8.13 -15.71
N SER A 193 7.40 -7.46 -15.26
CA SER A 193 6.04 -8.00 -15.26
C SER A 193 5.59 -8.41 -16.66
N ALA A 194 5.17 -9.68 -16.81
CA ALA A 194 4.63 -10.20 -18.05
C ALA A 194 3.30 -9.49 -18.42
N GLU A 195 2.44 -9.22 -17.44
CA GLU A 195 1.17 -8.49 -17.61
C GLU A 195 1.42 -7.06 -18.12
N TRP A 196 2.39 -6.34 -17.53
CA TRP A 196 2.76 -5.01 -17.97
C TRP A 196 3.36 -5.04 -19.40
N THR A 197 4.27 -5.98 -19.68
CA THR A 197 4.91 -6.11 -20.98
C THR A 197 3.90 -6.40 -22.09
N ALA A 198 2.94 -7.29 -21.85
CA ALA A 198 1.86 -7.60 -22.76
C ALA A 198 0.94 -6.39 -22.99
N ALA A 199 0.55 -5.70 -21.91
CA ALA A 199 -0.28 -4.50 -21.99
C ALA A 199 0.42 -3.36 -22.74
N ARG A 200 1.73 -3.19 -22.55
CA ARG A 200 2.54 -2.20 -23.27
C ARG A 200 2.60 -2.50 -24.74
N ARG A 201 2.91 -3.75 -25.14
CA ARG A 201 2.94 -4.17 -26.54
C ARG A 201 1.59 -3.98 -27.24
N ALA A 202 0.50 -4.37 -26.58
CA ALA A 202 -0.85 -4.19 -27.11
C ALA A 202 -1.21 -2.69 -27.31
N ALA A 203 -0.68 -1.80 -26.47
CA ALA A 203 -0.84 -0.36 -26.63
C ALA A 203 -0.01 0.20 -27.80
N ASP A 204 1.21 -0.27 -27.98
CA ASP A 204 2.12 0.21 -29.03
C ASP A 204 1.70 -0.26 -30.45
N THR A 205 0.91 -1.35 -30.56
CA THR A 205 0.40 -1.88 -31.83
C THR A 205 -0.89 -1.23 -32.32
N ARG A 206 -1.51 -0.31 -31.59
CA ARG A 206 -2.72 0.41 -32.02
C ARG A 206 -2.37 1.54 -33.00
N PRO A 207 -3.03 1.61 -34.20
CA PRO A 207 -2.69 2.55 -35.30
C PRO A 207 -2.77 4.04 -34.93
N ASP A 208 -3.58 4.42 -33.94
CA ASP A 208 -3.79 5.81 -33.53
C ASP A 208 -2.77 6.30 -32.48
N SER A 209 -1.77 5.51 -32.19
CA SER A 209 -0.80 5.81 -31.16
C SER A 209 0.44 6.52 -31.73
N ALA A 210 0.34 7.82 -32.01
CA ALA A 210 1.54 8.65 -31.99
C ALA A 210 2.16 8.53 -30.60
N ALA A 211 3.40 8.03 -30.51
CA ALA A 211 4.05 7.62 -29.24
C ALA A 211 4.06 8.70 -28.14
N GLY A 212 3.91 9.98 -28.47
CA GLY A 212 3.80 11.10 -27.52
C GLY A 212 2.40 11.39 -27.01
N SER A 213 1.33 11.09 -27.77
CA SER A 213 -0.05 11.38 -27.38
C SER A 213 -0.63 10.33 -26.40
N ILE A 214 -0.10 9.11 -26.43
CA ILE A 214 -0.53 8.00 -25.57
C ILE A 214 -0.22 8.27 -24.09
N GLU A 215 0.87 8.94 -23.79
CA GLU A 215 1.32 9.15 -22.40
C GLU A 215 0.49 10.19 -21.67
N PHE A 216 0.16 11.32 -22.30
CA PHE A 216 -0.71 12.33 -21.70
C PHE A 216 -2.18 11.89 -21.69
N GLY A 217 -2.64 11.12 -22.68
CA GLY A 217 -3.97 10.55 -22.72
C GLY A 217 -4.23 9.61 -21.53
N ARG A 218 -3.28 8.77 -21.14
CA ARG A 218 -3.47 7.79 -20.06
C ARG A 218 -3.66 8.43 -18.68
N VAL A 219 -2.87 9.42 -18.30
CA VAL A 219 -3.10 10.13 -17.02
C VAL A 219 -4.43 10.86 -17.05
N ARG A 220 -4.79 11.46 -18.18
CA ARG A 220 -6.09 12.10 -18.37
C ARG A 220 -7.26 11.12 -18.24
N ASP A 221 -7.05 9.85 -18.61
CA ASP A 221 -8.06 8.80 -18.53
C ASP A 221 -8.37 8.40 -17.08
N LEU A 222 -7.46 8.63 -16.12
CA LEU A 222 -7.76 8.51 -14.68
C LEU A 222 -8.87 9.47 -14.24
N PHE A 223 -8.96 10.64 -14.87
CA PHE A 223 -9.93 11.70 -14.53
C PHE A 223 -11.19 11.66 -15.40
N ARG A 224 -11.39 10.60 -16.18
CA ARG A 224 -12.60 10.36 -16.98
C ARG A 224 -13.40 9.19 -16.43
N ALA A 225 -14.72 9.19 -16.66
CA ALA A 225 -15.55 8.03 -16.33
C ALA A 225 -15.18 6.82 -17.21
N PRO A 226 -15.18 5.59 -16.67
CA PRO A 226 -15.54 5.20 -15.29
C PRO A 226 -14.40 5.30 -14.29
N THR A 227 -13.14 5.49 -14.74
CA THR A 227 -11.92 5.38 -13.93
C THR A 227 -11.86 6.41 -12.80
N VAL A 228 -12.38 7.63 -13.04
CA VAL A 228 -12.44 8.69 -12.01
C VAL A 228 -13.26 8.28 -10.79
N HIS A 229 -14.35 7.52 -10.97
CA HIS A 229 -15.14 7.04 -9.84
C HIS A 229 -14.37 6.04 -8.98
N ALA A 230 -13.57 5.17 -9.62
CA ALA A 230 -12.68 4.26 -8.91
C ALA A 230 -11.57 5.03 -8.16
N LEU A 231 -10.98 6.05 -8.81
CA LEU A 231 -9.95 6.91 -8.20
C LEU A 231 -10.48 7.66 -6.97
N LEU A 232 -11.67 8.26 -7.09
CA LEU A 232 -12.31 8.97 -5.99
C LEU A 232 -12.72 8.02 -4.86
N ALA A 233 -13.33 6.88 -5.17
CA ALA A 233 -13.77 5.93 -4.16
C ALA A 233 -12.58 5.35 -3.38
N THR A 234 -11.52 4.89 -4.07
CA THR A 234 -10.33 4.33 -3.39
C THR A 234 -9.52 5.40 -2.67
N GLY A 235 -9.37 6.60 -3.26
CA GLY A 235 -8.64 7.71 -2.66
C GLY A 235 -9.34 8.27 -1.43
N LEU A 236 -10.65 8.52 -1.49
CA LEU A 236 -11.43 9.02 -0.35
C LEU A 236 -11.54 7.97 0.77
N TYR A 237 -11.76 6.70 0.40
CA TYR A 237 -11.72 5.62 1.38
C TYR A 237 -10.40 5.60 2.14
N TYR A 238 -9.28 5.59 1.41
CA TYR A 238 -7.96 5.49 2.02
C TYR A 238 -7.62 6.73 2.84
N ALA A 239 -7.94 7.92 2.35
CA ALA A 239 -7.69 9.16 3.07
C ALA A 239 -8.50 9.26 4.37
N THR A 240 -9.80 8.96 4.35
CA THR A 240 -10.65 9.04 5.54
C THR A 240 -10.31 7.96 6.56
N TRP A 241 -10.06 6.73 6.13
CA TRP A 241 -9.57 5.68 7.00
C TRP A 241 -8.20 6.03 7.60
N ASN A 242 -7.27 6.54 6.79
CA ASN A 242 -5.91 6.83 7.22
C ASN A 242 -5.85 7.93 8.29
N LEU A 243 -6.77 8.89 8.30
CA LEU A 243 -6.81 9.92 9.36
C LEU A 243 -6.91 9.28 10.75
N GLY A 244 -7.79 8.30 10.95
CA GLY A 244 -7.89 7.57 12.21
C GLY A 244 -6.65 6.72 12.50
N ALA A 245 -6.20 5.94 11.53
CA ALA A 245 -5.04 5.06 11.68
C ALA A 245 -3.74 5.86 11.94
N ASN A 246 -3.53 6.96 11.21
CA ASN A 246 -2.37 7.84 11.37
C ASN A 246 -2.40 8.57 12.72
N THR A 247 -3.58 9.02 13.17
CA THR A 247 -3.74 9.64 14.50
C THR A 247 -3.31 8.68 15.60
N LEU A 248 -3.78 7.43 15.56
CA LEU A 248 -3.38 6.43 16.55
C LEU A 248 -1.89 6.08 16.45
N GLY A 249 -1.37 5.92 15.24
CA GLY A 249 0.03 5.55 15.00
C GLY A 249 1.03 6.64 15.39
N GLN A 250 0.75 7.91 15.10
CA GLN A 250 1.66 9.02 15.40
C GLN A 250 1.39 9.69 16.76
N PHE A 251 0.14 9.83 17.14
CA PHE A 251 -0.26 10.58 18.31
C PHE A 251 -0.83 9.71 19.43
N GLY A 252 -0.87 8.39 19.28
CA GLY A 252 -1.42 7.50 20.30
C GLY A 252 -0.75 7.68 21.67
N THR A 253 0.59 7.75 21.71
CA THR A 253 1.32 8.03 22.96
C THR A 253 0.97 9.41 23.55
N PHE A 254 0.89 10.43 22.70
CA PHE A 254 0.49 11.78 23.13
C PHE A 254 -0.93 11.80 23.70
N LEU A 255 -1.89 11.21 23.02
CA LEU A 255 -3.26 11.11 23.49
C LEU A 255 -3.36 10.35 24.82
N TRP A 256 -2.58 9.28 24.95
CA TRP A 256 -2.48 8.49 26.19
C TRP A 256 -1.95 9.31 27.36
N THR A 257 -0.84 10.01 27.16
CA THR A 257 -0.20 10.80 28.24
C THR A 257 -0.99 12.07 28.58
N ALA A 258 -1.49 12.76 27.57
CA ALA A 258 -2.15 14.05 27.72
C ALA A 258 -3.62 13.94 28.18
N LEU A 259 -4.35 12.91 27.74
CA LEU A 259 -5.79 12.79 28.00
C LEU A 259 -6.13 11.69 29.02
N ALA A 260 -5.38 10.58 29.02
CA ALA A 260 -5.58 9.50 30.01
C ALA A 260 -4.60 9.57 31.19
N HIS A 261 -3.64 10.51 31.17
CA HIS A 261 -2.60 10.68 32.20
C HIS A 261 -1.79 9.39 32.46
N GLY A 262 -1.67 8.54 31.43
CA GLY A 262 -0.99 7.26 31.51
C GLY A 262 0.51 7.38 31.25
N GLU A 263 1.29 6.41 31.72
CA GLU A 263 2.73 6.35 31.49
C GLU A 263 3.05 5.85 30.08
N VAL A 264 4.10 6.43 29.46
CA VAL A 264 4.57 6.04 28.12
C VAL A 264 4.96 4.55 28.05
N ALA A 265 5.62 4.04 29.11
CA ALA A 265 6.02 2.64 29.18
C ALA A 265 4.82 1.70 29.11
N ARG A 266 3.73 2.03 29.82
CA ARG A 266 2.49 1.25 29.81
C ARG A 266 1.82 1.26 28.43
N TYR A 267 1.77 2.43 27.76
CA TYR A 267 1.29 2.52 26.38
C TYR A 267 2.07 1.60 25.43
N SER A 268 3.41 1.63 25.52
CA SER A 268 4.28 0.81 24.69
C SER A 268 4.08 -0.69 24.93
N GLN A 269 3.94 -1.10 26.21
CA GLN A 269 3.66 -2.50 26.58
C GLN A 269 2.31 -2.98 26.02
N LEU A 270 1.26 -2.15 26.15
CA LEU A 270 -0.07 -2.48 25.63
C LEU A 270 -0.06 -2.57 24.10
N THR A 271 0.67 -1.68 23.42
CA THR A 271 0.85 -1.74 21.97
C THR A 271 1.53 -3.04 21.54
N LEU A 272 2.63 -3.42 22.21
CA LEU A 272 3.34 -4.68 21.93
C LEU A 272 2.47 -5.91 22.15
N LEU A 273 1.61 -5.91 23.18
CA LEU A 273 0.65 -7.00 23.43
C LEU A 273 -0.43 -7.09 22.35
N GLY A 274 -0.80 -5.99 21.73
CA GLY A 274 -1.76 -5.95 20.61
C GLY A 274 -1.23 -6.46 19.29
N LEU A 275 0.09 -6.37 19.05
CA LEU A 275 0.70 -6.75 17.76
C LEU A 275 0.47 -8.22 17.36
N PRO A 276 0.60 -9.24 18.25
CA PRO A 276 0.31 -10.62 17.90
C PRO A 276 -1.14 -10.84 17.47
N VAL A 277 -2.09 -10.12 18.08
CA VAL A 277 -3.52 -10.20 17.72
C VAL A 277 -3.74 -9.66 16.31
N GLY A 278 -3.17 -8.50 15.99
CA GLY A 278 -3.21 -7.93 14.64
C GLY A 278 -2.55 -8.85 13.60
N PHE A 279 -1.43 -9.48 13.94
CA PHE A 279 -0.75 -10.43 13.07
C PHE A 279 -1.60 -11.68 12.81
N ALA A 280 -2.19 -12.28 13.86
CA ALA A 280 -3.09 -13.42 13.73
C ALA A 280 -4.33 -13.08 12.89
N ALA A 281 -4.93 -11.92 13.11
CA ALA A 281 -6.06 -11.43 12.31
C ALA A 281 -5.68 -11.24 10.84
N GLY A 282 -4.50 -10.71 10.56
CA GLY A 282 -3.95 -10.60 9.19
C GLY A 282 -3.80 -11.97 8.51
N LEU A 283 -3.31 -13.00 9.23
CA LEU A 283 -3.24 -14.38 8.72
C LEU A 283 -4.62 -14.95 8.41
N VAL A 284 -5.63 -14.68 9.24
CA VAL A 284 -7.02 -15.07 8.99
C VAL A 284 -7.54 -14.37 7.74
N PHE A 285 -7.33 -13.05 7.63
CA PHE A 285 -7.77 -12.28 6.47
C PHE A 285 -7.10 -12.74 5.17
N MET A 286 -5.81 -13.09 5.22
CA MET A 286 -5.08 -13.63 4.08
C MET A 286 -5.73 -14.89 3.48
N ARG A 287 -6.42 -15.70 4.31
CA ARG A 287 -7.16 -16.89 3.83
C ARG A 287 -8.56 -16.58 3.30
N ALA A 288 -9.11 -15.43 3.70
CA ALA A 288 -10.50 -15.05 3.41
C ALA A 288 -10.62 -14.04 2.25
N VAL A 289 -9.57 -13.29 1.97
CA VAL A 289 -9.60 -12.10 1.11
C VAL A 289 -9.90 -12.38 -0.37
N ASP A 290 -9.49 -13.53 -0.87
CA ASP A 290 -9.76 -13.98 -2.26
C ASP A 290 -11.05 -14.80 -2.38
N ARG A 291 -11.87 -14.86 -1.29
CA ARG A 291 -13.12 -15.58 -1.24
C ARG A 291 -14.33 -14.63 -1.32
N PRO A 292 -15.52 -15.11 -1.72
CA PRO A 292 -16.76 -14.30 -1.71
C PRO A 292 -17.08 -13.68 -0.34
N ALA A 293 -16.62 -14.29 0.77
CA ALA A 293 -16.79 -13.79 2.11
C ALA A 293 -16.00 -12.50 2.41
N ARG A 294 -15.14 -12.00 1.49
CA ARG A 294 -14.33 -10.78 1.67
C ARG A 294 -15.14 -9.58 2.16
N HIS A 295 -16.33 -9.37 1.58
CA HIS A 295 -17.20 -8.26 1.99
C HIS A 295 -17.74 -8.40 3.42
N ALA A 296 -18.02 -9.60 3.88
CA ALA A 296 -18.45 -9.85 5.26
C ALA A 296 -17.31 -9.54 6.25
N TRP A 297 -16.08 -9.96 5.93
CA TRP A 297 -14.89 -9.62 6.73
C TRP A 297 -14.63 -8.12 6.76
N PHE A 298 -14.76 -7.46 5.61
CA PHE A 298 -14.64 -6.01 5.52
C PHE A 298 -15.71 -5.29 6.36
N ALA A 299 -16.97 -5.72 6.28
CA ALA A 299 -18.06 -5.18 7.09
C ALA A 299 -17.82 -5.37 8.60
N ALA A 300 -17.36 -6.55 9.02
CA ALA A 300 -17.01 -6.82 10.41
C ALA A 300 -15.85 -5.93 10.89
N GLY A 301 -14.79 -5.80 10.08
CA GLY A 301 -13.66 -4.93 10.38
C GLY A 301 -14.06 -3.46 10.49
N THR A 302 -14.91 -3.00 9.58
CA THR A 302 -15.46 -1.63 9.60
C THR A 302 -16.32 -1.38 10.84
N ALA A 303 -17.17 -2.33 11.22
CA ALA A 303 -17.97 -2.24 12.44
C ALA A 303 -17.08 -2.12 13.70
N LEU A 304 -15.99 -2.90 13.77
CA LEU A 304 -15.00 -2.79 14.83
C LEU A 304 -14.35 -1.41 14.87
N LEU A 305 -13.99 -0.82 13.72
CA LEU A 305 -13.42 0.53 13.67
C LEU A 305 -14.41 1.60 14.14
N VAL A 306 -15.68 1.50 13.73
CA VAL A 306 -16.73 2.42 14.18
C VAL A 306 -16.93 2.29 15.69
N VAL A 307 -17.02 1.06 16.23
CA VAL A 307 -17.11 0.82 17.67
C VAL A 307 -15.89 1.40 18.39
N ALA A 308 -14.68 1.16 17.90
CA ALA A 308 -13.45 1.67 18.50
C ALA A 308 -13.50 3.19 18.67
N TRP A 309 -13.79 3.95 17.62
CA TRP A 309 -13.80 5.41 17.67
C TRP A 309 -15.05 5.99 18.34
N SER A 310 -16.15 5.23 18.45
CA SER A 310 -17.34 5.66 19.19
C SER A 310 -17.11 5.70 20.71
N LEU A 311 -16.23 4.86 21.25
CA LEU A 311 -15.97 4.81 22.69
C LEU A 311 -15.46 6.14 23.25
N PRO A 312 -14.35 6.73 22.78
CA PRO A 312 -13.89 8.02 23.30
C PRO A 312 -14.78 9.19 22.85
N ALA A 313 -15.53 9.07 21.74
CA ALA A 313 -16.47 10.10 21.30
C ALA A 313 -17.71 10.19 22.20
N LEU A 314 -18.19 9.07 22.75
CA LEU A 314 -19.41 9.02 23.58
C LEU A 314 -19.12 9.05 25.09
N PHE A 315 -18.03 8.43 25.52
CA PHE A 315 -17.69 8.25 26.93
C PHE A 315 -16.49 9.08 27.38
N GLY A 316 -15.92 9.88 26.49
CA GLY A 316 -14.70 10.63 26.72
C GLY A 316 -13.41 9.80 26.65
N PRO A 317 -12.24 10.44 26.44
CA PRO A 317 -10.95 9.78 26.45
C PRO A 317 -10.51 9.48 27.88
N GLY A 318 -10.40 8.22 28.20
CA GLY A 318 -9.84 7.71 29.44
C GLY A 318 -8.97 6.48 29.17
N GLU A 319 -8.34 5.95 30.21
CA GLU A 319 -7.47 4.77 30.07
C GLU A 319 -8.21 3.61 29.38
N VAL A 320 -9.41 3.26 29.82
CA VAL A 320 -10.19 2.15 29.30
C VAL A 320 -10.60 2.38 27.83
N THR A 321 -11.11 3.58 27.51
CA THR A 321 -11.56 3.90 26.16
C THR A 321 -10.40 3.95 25.17
N LEU A 322 -9.24 4.49 25.54
CA LEU A 322 -8.07 4.54 24.65
C LEU A 322 -7.43 3.16 24.47
N VAL A 323 -7.39 2.30 25.51
CA VAL A 323 -6.96 0.89 25.36
C VAL A 323 -7.93 0.15 24.43
N ALA A 324 -9.22 0.34 24.60
CA ALA A 324 -10.22 -0.27 23.74
C ALA A 324 -10.08 0.19 22.28
N VAL A 325 -9.86 1.50 22.04
CA VAL A 325 -9.54 2.02 20.69
C VAL A 325 -8.34 1.27 20.11
N MET A 326 -7.25 1.17 20.86
CA MET A 326 -6.01 0.57 20.38
C MET A 326 -6.20 -0.90 20.01
N LEU A 327 -6.84 -1.70 20.86
CA LEU A 327 -7.03 -3.14 20.64
C LEU A 327 -8.09 -3.43 19.56
N VAL A 328 -9.26 -2.78 19.66
CA VAL A 328 -10.39 -3.02 18.76
C VAL A 328 -10.08 -2.48 17.37
N SER A 329 -9.47 -1.29 17.26
CA SER A 329 -9.07 -0.76 15.96
C SER A 329 -7.93 -1.57 15.33
N GLY A 330 -7.00 -2.11 16.12
CA GLY A 330 -5.95 -3.01 15.65
C GLY A 330 -6.54 -4.23 14.94
N LEU A 331 -7.56 -4.85 15.55
CA LEU A 331 -8.30 -5.96 14.94
C LEU A 331 -9.09 -5.52 13.70
N GLY A 332 -9.83 -4.40 13.78
CA GLY A 332 -10.60 -3.84 12.67
C GLY A 332 -9.75 -3.49 11.47
N ASN A 333 -8.57 -2.90 11.69
CA ASN A 333 -7.61 -2.54 10.64
C ASN A 333 -7.07 -3.74 9.85
N SER A 334 -7.04 -4.93 10.46
CA SER A 334 -6.63 -6.14 9.77
C SER A 334 -7.59 -6.54 8.64
N PHE A 335 -8.88 -6.21 8.77
CA PHE A 335 -9.93 -6.57 7.80
C PHE A 335 -10.39 -5.39 6.93
N ALA A 336 -10.42 -4.17 7.49
CA ALA A 336 -10.92 -2.96 6.83
C ALA A 336 -9.88 -1.82 6.82
N GLY A 337 -8.60 -2.14 6.82
CA GLY A 337 -7.51 -1.19 6.82
C GLY A 337 -6.86 -1.00 5.45
N GLU A 338 -5.58 -0.69 5.47
CA GLU A 338 -4.77 -0.45 4.28
C GLU A 338 -4.74 -1.64 3.32
N SER A 339 -4.81 -2.88 3.85
CA SER A 339 -4.76 -4.09 3.03
C SER A 339 -5.89 -4.16 2.01
N ILE A 340 -7.12 -3.84 2.40
CA ILE A 340 -8.25 -3.85 1.47
C ILE A 340 -8.17 -2.70 0.46
N TYR A 341 -7.70 -1.51 0.86
CA TYR A 341 -7.41 -0.42 -0.07
C TYR A 341 -6.39 -0.85 -1.12
N LYS A 342 -5.29 -1.49 -0.70
CA LYS A 342 -4.25 -1.99 -1.60
C LYS A 342 -4.83 -2.97 -2.64
N ILE A 343 -5.74 -3.83 -2.23
CA ILE A 343 -6.42 -4.78 -3.14
C ILE A 343 -7.27 -4.01 -4.15
N TRP A 344 -8.16 -3.12 -3.70
CA TRP A 344 -9.02 -2.35 -4.58
C TRP A 344 -8.23 -1.47 -5.56
N SER A 345 -7.11 -0.89 -5.11
CA SER A 345 -6.23 -0.10 -5.98
C SER A 345 -5.56 -0.92 -7.08
N GLN A 346 -5.50 -2.24 -6.93
CA GLN A 346 -4.96 -3.14 -7.95
C GLN A 346 -6.06 -3.75 -8.86
N GLU A 347 -7.26 -3.97 -8.33
CA GLU A 347 -8.38 -4.60 -9.06
C GLU A 347 -9.14 -3.61 -9.95
N LEU A 348 -9.33 -2.37 -9.50
CA LEU A 348 -10.22 -1.40 -10.15
C LEU A 348 -9.56 -0.62 -11.30
N PHE A 349 -8.23 -0.73 -11.47
CA PHE A 349 -7.52 0.04 -12.50
C PHE A 349 -6.88 -0.85 -13.56
N PRO A 350 -6.87 -0.39 -14.84
CA PRO A 350 -6.13 -1.06 -15.91
C PRO A 350 -4.63 -1.13 -15.59
N THR A 351 -3.94 -2.18 -16.05
CA THR A 351 -2.53 -2.45 -15.76
C THR A 351 -1.60 -1.24 -15.98
N LEU A 352 -1.79 -0.50 -17.08
CA LEU A 352 -0.94 0.66 -17.43
C LEU A 352 -1.30 1.96 -16.68
N LEU A 353 -2.30 1.95 -15.81
CA LEU A 353 -2.72 3.07 -14.96
C LEU A 353 -2.68 2.73 -13.47
N ARG A 354 -2.47 1.48 -13.13
CA ARG A 354 -2.60 0.92 -11.79
C ARG A 354 -1.62 1.57 -10.80
N ALA A 355 -0.34 1.63 -11.14
CA ALA A 355 0.66 2.26 -10.28
C ALA A 355 0.47 3.78 -10.19
N THR A 356 0.11 4.44 -11.30
CA THR A 356 -0.21 5.88 -11.30
C THR A 356 -1.41 6.18 -10.40
N ALA A 357 -2.50 5.41 -10.51
CA ALA A 357 -3.69 5.59 -9.67
C ALA A 357 -3.37 5.37 -8.17
N THR A 358 -2.63 4.32 -7.86
CA THR A 358 -2.16 4.05 -6.50
C THR A 358 -1.28 5.18 -5.98
N GLY A 359 -0.34 5.67 -6.79
CA GLY A 359 0.53 6.79 -6.44
C GLY A 359 -0.25 8.08 -6.16
N VAL A 360 -1.24 8.42 -6.98
CA VAL A 360 -2.10 9.61 -6.78
C VAL A 360 -2.90 9.50 -5.49
N THR A 361 -3.54 8.36 -5.24
CA THR A 361 -4.35 8.18 -4.02
C THR A 361 -3.49 8.14 -2.75
N MET A 362 -2.31 7.53 -2.79
CA MET A 362 -1.34 7.54 -1.68
C MET A 362 -0.81 8.95 -1.40
N ALA A 363 -0.43 9.69 -2.45
CA ALA A 363 0.06 11.05 -2.30
C ALA A 363 -0.99 11.98 -1.68
N PHE A 364 -2.23 11.90 -2.16
CA PHE A 364 -3.35 12.64 -1.59
C PHE A 364 -3.57 12.32 -0.12
N THR A 365 -3.58 11.02 0.22
CA THR A 365 -3.74 10.56 1.61
C THR A 365 -2.62 11.03 2.52
N ARG A 366 -1.36 10.92 2.08
CA ARG A 366 -0.20 11.34 2.88
C ARG A 366 -0.13 12.86 3.04
N ALA A 367 -0.51 13.63 2.01
CA ALA A 367 -0.60 15.09 2.12
C ALA A 367 -1.68 15.50 3.14
N LEU A 368 -2.88 14.90 3.05
CA LEU A 368 -3.96 15.17 3.99
C LEU A 368 -3.60 14.77 5.42
N ALA A 369 -2.98 13.60 5.61
CA ALA A 369 -2.52 13.13 6.92
C ALA A 369 -1.44 14.06 7.50
N GLY A 370 -0.49 14.53 6.69
CA GLY A 370 0.53 15.48 7.10
C GLY A 370 -0.06 16.83 7.53
N LEU A 371 -1.04 17.36 6.81
CA LEU A 371 -1.75 18.59 7.19
C LEU A 371 -2.56 18.40 8.48
N ALA A 372 -3.28 17.30 8.62
CA ALA A 372 -4.02 16.98 9.85
C ALA A 372 -3.08 16.85 11.06
N ALA A 373 -1.90 16.25 10.88
CA ALA A 373 -0.91 16.08 11.92
C ALA A 373 -0.47 17.40 12.56
N LEU A 374 -0.36 18.48 11.77
CA LEU A 374 0.01 19.82 12.27
C LEU A 374 -1.02 20.36 13.28
N ALA A 375 -2.29 20.06 13.09
CA ALA A 375 -3.37 20.54 13.96
C ALA A 375 -3.74 19.57 15.08
N THR A 376 -3.41 18.29 14.96
CA THR A 376 -3.86 17.22 15.87
C THR A 376 -3.61 17.50 17.35
N PRO A 377 -2.42 17.89 17.83
CA PRO A 377 -2.19 18.08 19.26
C PRO A 377 -3.03 19.22 19.86
N ALA A 378 -3.04 20.38 19.20
CA ALA A 378 -3.79 21.55 19.67
C ALA A 378 -5.30 21.30 19.63
N PHE A 379 -5.79 20.64 18.59
CA PHE A 379 -7.19 20.35 18.40
C PHE A 379 -7.69 19.29 19.39
N ALA A 380 -6.90 18.22 19.63
CA ALA A 380 -7.23 17.18 20.59
C ALA A 380 -7.35 17.70 22.04
N LEU A 381 -6.50 18.67 22.43
CA LEU A 381 -6.54 19.28 23.76
C LEU A 381 -7.60 20.39 23.89
N GLY A 382 -7.77 21.21 22.86
CA GLY A 382 -8.68 22.35 22.89
C GLY A 382 -10.16 21.97 22.67
N HIS A 383 -10.41 20.90 21.91
CA HIS A 383 -11.75 20.48 21.49
C HIS A 383 -11.88 18.96 21.47
N THR A 384 -11.61 18.31 22.59
CA THR A 384 -11.49 16.85 22.72
C THR A 384 -12.69 16.06 22.19
N GLU A 385 -13.92 16.46 22.56
CA GLU A 385 -15.15 15.79 22.10
C GLU A 385 -15.31 15.91 20.57
N LEU A 386 -15.11 17.12 20.03
CA LEU A 386 -15.18 17.36 18.59
C LEU A 386 -14.09 16.57 17.84
N PHE A 387 -12.89 16.48 18.41
CA PHE A 387 -11.78 15.71 17.83
C PHE A 387 -12.14 14.24 17.67
N PHE A 388 -12.61 13.56 18.72
CA PHE A 388 -13.02 12.16 18.63
C PHE A 388 -14.29 11.98 17.79
N GLY A 389 -15.23 12.93 17.86
CA GLY A 389 -16.41 12.96 16.98
C GLY A 389 -16.04 13.04 15.50
N LEU A 390 -15.03 13.84 15.12
CA LEU A 390 -14.53 13.90 13.74
C LEU A 390 -13.82 12.59 13.33
N LEU A 391 -13.04 11.96 14.21
CA LEU A 391 -12.42 10.66 13.94
C LEU A 391 -13.48 9.57 13.72
N LEU A 392 -14.54 9.56 14.52
CA LEU A 392 -15.70 8.70 14.28
C LEU A 392 -16.36 9.03 12.94
N GLY A 393 -16.60 10.31 12.65
CA GLY A 393 -17.23 10.77 11.39
C GLY A 393 -16.47 10.33 10.16
N VAL A 394 -15.14 10.53 10.11
CA VAL A 394 -14.31 10.09 8.96
C VAL A 394 -14.27 8.56 8.85
N THR A 395 -14.33 7.85 9.97
CA THR A 395 -14.41 6.37 9.98
C THR A 395 -15.75 5.90 9.38
N VAL A 396 -16.86 6.54 9.75
CA VAL A 396 -18.18 6.24 9.16
C VAL A 396 -18.19 6.56 7.67
N VAL A 397 -17.58 7.67 7.24
CA VAL A 397 -17.46 8.02 5.82
C VAL A 397 -16.67 6.94 5.07
N SER A 398 -15.53 6.47 5.62
CA SER A 398 -14.78 5.38 5.00
C SER A 398 -15.60 4.09 4.90
N ALA A 399 -16.39 3.78 5.94
CA ALA A 399 -17.32 2.66 5.97
C ALA A 399 -18.35 2.71 4.84
N VAL A 400 -19.02 3.85 4.70
CA VAL A 400 -20.03 4.09 3.65
C VAL A 400 -19.41 3.94 2.26
N ILE A 401 -18.23 4.52 2.04
CA ILE A 401 -17.53 4.40 0.74
C ILE A 401 -17.23 2.93 0.45
N GLY A 402 -16.61 2.21 1.38
CA GLY A 402 -16.19 0.83 1.18
C GLY A 402 -17.35 -0.16 1.07
N LEU A 403 -18.44 0.04 1.83
CA LEU A 403 -19.60 -0.86 1.81
C LEU A 403 -20.58 -0.58 0.68
N LEU A 404 -20.76 0.69 0.30
CA LEU A 404 -21.83 1.07 -0.61
C LEU A 404 -21.32 1.55 -1.97
N TRP A 405 -20.19 2.23 -2.05
CA TRP A 405 -19.71 2.79 -3.33
C TRP A 405 -18.80 1.81 -4.07
N VAL A 406 -17.75 1.29 -3.42
CA VAL A 406 -16.78 0.40 -4.06
C VAL A 406 -17.42 -0.82 -4.72
N PRO A 407 -18.38 -1.56 -4.11
CA PRO A 407 -18.98 -2.73 -4.74
C PRO A 407 -19.79 -2.43 -6.02
N ARG A 408 -20.21 -1.17 -6.19
CA ARG A 408 -20.98 -0.74 -7.38
C ARG A 408 -20.10 -0.31 -8.56
N LEU A 409 -18.77 -0.29 -8.38
CA LEU A 409 -17.85 0.12 -9.44
C LEU A 409 -17.66 -0.97 -10.49
N PRO A 410 -17.55 -0.58 -11.78
CA PRO A 410 -17.21 -1.52 -12.84
C PRO A 410 -15.83 -2.15 -12.56
N GLY A 411 -15.75 -3.46 -12.48
CA GLY A 411 -14.53 -4.20 -12.14
C GLY A 411 -14.58 -4.89 -10.78
N ALA A 412 -15.31 -4.35 -9.79
CA ALA A 412 -15.48 -4.99 -8.50
C ALA A 412 -16.18 -6.37 -8.62
N ALA A 413 -17.18 -6.47 -9.51
CA ALA A 413 -17.92 -7.71 -9.77
C ALA A 413 -17.10 -8.79 -10.49
N ARG A 414 -16.02 -8.46 -11.20
CA ARG A 414 -15.18 -9.44 -11.89
C ARG A 414 -14.28 -10.23 -10.95
N SER A 415 -13.97 -9.68 -9.80
CA SER A 415 -13.17 -10.33 -8.76
C SER A 415 -13.98 -11.38 -7.96
N GLU A 416 -15.30 -11.34 -8.01
CA GLU A 416 -16.18 -12.22 -7.24
C GLU A 416 -16.64 -13.47 -8.01
N ALA A 417 -16.47 -13.49 -9.34
CA ALA A 417 -16.83 -14.66 -10.14
C ALA A 417 -15.84 -15.80 -9.85
N PRO A 418 -16.32 -17.01 -9.48
CA PRO A 418 -15.46 -18.19 -9.39
C PRO A 418 -14.71 -18.38 -10.71
N ALA A 419 -13.44 -18.76 -10.63
CA ALA A 419 -12.57 -18.98 -11.81
C ALA A 419 -13.14 -19.99 -12.83
N ASP A 420 -14.18 -20.72 -12.47
CA ASP A 420 -14.83 -21.76 -13.26
C ASP A 420 -15.87 -21.22 -14.29
N THR A 421 -16.24 -19.93 -14.22
CA THR A 421 -17.23 -19.35 -15.15
C THR A 421 -16.62 -18.67 -16.39
N ALA A 422 -15.30 -18.59 -16.47
CA ALA A 422 -14.59 -18.09 -17.65
C ALA A 422 -14.42 -19.19 -18.72
N ARG A 423 -15.50 -19.90 -19.07
CA ARG A 423 -15.49 -20.66 -20.33
C ARG A 423 -15.54 -19.67 -21.49
N PRO A 424 -14.61 -19.74 -22.46
CA PRO A 424 -14.71 -18.94 -23.67
C PRO A 424 -16.06 -19.23 -24.31
N GLY A 425 -16.80 -18.16 -24.66
CA GLY A 425 -18.06 -18.31 -25.37
C GLY A 425 -17.87 -19.09 -26.69
N PRO A 426 -18.91 -19.69 -27.24
CA PRO A 426 -18.81 -20.56 -28.42
C PRO A 426 -18.31 -19.86 -29.70
N ALA A 427 -18.03 -18.55 -29.63
CA ALA A 427 -17.48 -17.77 -30.76
C ALA A 427 -15.95 -17.81 -30.91
N ASP A 428 -15.20 -18.32 -29.92
CA ASP A 428 -13.72 -18.32 -29.90
C ASP A 428 -13.09 -19.71 -30.15
N GLN A 429 -13.88 -20.69 -30.57
CA GLN A 429 -13.31 -21.96 -30.99
C GLN A 429 -12.78 -21.83 -32.43
N PRO A 430 -11.50 -22.11 -32.71
CA PRO A 430 -11.00 -22.17 -34.07
C PRO A 430 -11.78 -23.27 -34.80
N ARG A 431 -12.40 -22.92 -35.94
CA ARG A 431 -13.06 -23.88 -36.81
C ARG A 431 -12.02 -24.94 -37.22
N PRO A 432 -12.36 -26.26 -37.20
CA PRO A 432 -11.44 -27.29 -37.67
C PRO A 432 -11.18 -27.07 -39.16
N ALA A 433 -9.91 -26.91 -39.51
CA ALA A 433 -9.46 -26.85 -40.88
C ALA A 433 -9.64 -28.26 -41.52
N GLY A 434 -10.34 -28.33 -42.66
CA GLY A 434 -10.23 -29.41 -43.61
C GLY A 434 -11.38 -30.37 -43.68
N GLN A 435 -12.41 -30.06 -44.48
CA GLN A 435 -12.99 -31.03 -45.39
C GLN A 435 -13.16 -30.35 -46.75
N SER A 436 -12.23 -30.61 -47.65
CA SER A 436 -12.33 -30.36 -49.08
C SER A 436 -13.34 -31.34 -49.68
N GLY A 437 -14.59 -30.90 -49.84
CA GLY A 437 -15.59 -31.63 -50.62
C GLY A 437 -15.37 -31.38 -52.10
N THR A 438 -15.00 -32.41 -52.86
CA THR A 438 -14.98 -32.49 -54.28
C THR A 438 -16.35 -32.19 -54.92
N PRO A 439 -16.46 -31.46 -56.01
CA PRO A 439 -17.73 -31.23 -56.69
C PRO A 439 -18.06 -32.44 -57.54
N THR A 440 -19.15 -33.13 -57.23
CA THR A 440 -19.73 -34.16 -58.10
C THR A 440 -20.63 -33.49 -59.13
N SER A 441 -20.22 -33.62 -60.40
CA SER A 441 -20.99 -33.29 -61.60
C SER A 441 -22.28 -34.11 -61.66
N ALA A 442 -23.43 -33.49 -61.73
CA ALA A 442 -24.68 -34.11 -62.08
C ALA A 442 -25.13 -33.64 -63.47
N THR A 443 -25.11 -34.55 -64.34
CA THR A 443 -25.53 -34.51 -65.75
C THR A 443 -27.04 -34.27 -65.86
N THR A 444 -27.39 -33.38 -66.75
CA THR A 444 -28.74 -33.12 -67.26
C THR A 444 -29.31 -34.30 -67.99
N GLU A 445 -30.55 -34.71 -67.72
CA GLU A 445 -31.36 -35.47 -68.70
C GLU A 445 -32.74 -34.84 -68.80
N LYS A 446 -33.10 -34.60 -70.11
CA LYS A 446 -34.37 -34.07 -70.59
C LYS A 446 -35.44 -35.14 -70.54
N ALA A 447 -36.67 -34.78 -70.31
CA ALA A 447 -37.81 -35.38 -70.94
C ALA A 447 -39.00 -34.40 -70.99
N VAL A 448 -39.44 -34.18 -72.23
CA VAL A 448 -40.72 -33.69 -72.73
C VAL A 448 -41.51 -34.90 -73.16
N PRO A 449 -42.84 -34.90 -73.32
CA PRO A 449 -43.73 -33.81 -73.53
C PRO A 449 -44.65 -33.42 -72.38
#